data_e34614c3c4aa49370e1c930addf9bf28
#
_entry.id   e34614c3c4aa49370e1c930addf9bf28
#
_cell.length_a   1.000
_cell.length_b   1.000
_cell.length_c   1.000
_cell.angle_alpha   90.00
_cell.angle_beta   90.00
_cell.angle_gamma   90.00
#
_symmetry.space_group_name_H-M   'P 1'
#
loop_
_entity.id
_entity.type
_entity.pdbx_description
1 polymer ?
#
loop_
_entity_poly.entity_id
_entity_poly.type
_entity_poly.pdbx_seq_one_letter_code
_entity_poly.pdbx_strand_id
1 'polypeptide(L)'
;EGYTQLVADRLGIARERCALRGEEVMQKIDFLPGDIKKDSMLVTPVGICLNYYEQSNNFVFVTLNGERVKLYDNNKLAVVDAAIQAEIPNDALFPKRGESLTFTFNGKQKLIRGERGESAVILLNGEPADIHTPIRGNDRIEIKESTAGVPAVMELGKLAEYNQEIH
;
A
#
# COMPACT_ATOMS: atom_id res chain seq x y z
N GLU A 1 40.07 -9.15 -24.53
CA GLU A 1 40.76 -10.33 -23.94
C GLU A 1 41.57 -9.85 -22.74
N GLY A 2 41.53 -10.58 -21.58
CA GLY A 2 42.29 -10.22 -20.40
C GLY A 2 41.49 -9.58 -19.24
N TYR A 3 40.28 -9.09 -19.47
CA TYR A 3 39.48 -8.45 -18.43
C TYR A 3 39.15 -9.41 -17.27
N THR A 4 38.72 -10.64 -17.55
CA THR A 4 38.44 -11.68 -16.54
C THR A 4 39.67 -12.06 -15.75
N GLN A 5 40.84 -12.14 -16.42
CA GLN A 5 42.11 -12.39 -15.74
C GLN A 5 42.46 -11.26 -14.77
N LEU A 6 42.39 -10.01 -15.25
CA LEU A 6 42.70 -8.84 -14.43
C LEU A 6 41.78 -8.73 -13.18
N VAL A 7 40.49 -9.04 -13.34
CA VAL A 7 39.53 -9.06 -12.23
C VAL A 7 39.84 -10.18 -11.26
N ALA A 8 40.13 -11.39 -11.75
CA ALA A 8 40.50 -12.51 -10.92
C ALA A 8 41.75 -12.21 -10.07
N ASP A 9 42.81 -11.68 -10.71
CA ASP A 9 44.08 -11.32 -10.04
C ASP A 9 43.83 -10.19 -9.00
N ARG A 10 42.99 -9.18 -9.34
CA ARG A 10 42.70 -8.05 -8.44
C ARG A 10 41.91 -8.45 -7.21
N LEU A 11 40.97 -9.41 -7.36
CA LEU A 11 40.12 -9.93 -6.29
C LEU A 11 40.70 -11.13 -5.56
N GLY A 12 41.86 -11.69 -6.02
CA GLY A 12 42.46 -12.87 -5.40
C GLY A 12 41.59 -14.13 -5.53
N ILE A 13 40.82 -14.27 -6.60
CA ILE A 13 39.93 -15.42 -6.84
C ILE A 13 40.43 -16.25 -8.03
N ALA A 14 40.07 -17.53 -8.05
CA ALA A 14 40.44 -18.41 -9.16
C ALA A 14 39.83 -17.91 -10.48
N ARG A 15 40.63 -17.97 -11.56
CA ARG A 15 40.24 -17.47 -12.88
C ARG A 15 38.93 -18.11 -13.40
N GLU A 16 38.74 -19.40 -13.11
CA GLU A 16 37.59 -20.21 -13.52
C GLU A 16 36.29 -19.68 -12.89
N ARG A 17 36.40 -18.87 -11.84
CA ARG A 17 35.25 -18.20 -11.18
C ARG A 17 34.92 -16.83 -11.79
N CYS A 18 35.73 -16.35 -12.73
CA CYS A 18 35.52 -15.08 -13.42
C CYS A 18 35.12 -15.35 -14.88
N ALA A 19 33.87 -15.13 -15.20
CA ALA A 19 33.32 -15.27 -16.54
C ALA A 19 32.55 -14.00 -16.96
N LEU A 20 32.55 -13.69 -18.24
CA LEU A 20 31.66 -12.70 -18.84
C LEU A 20 30.39 -13.42 -19.26
N ARG A 21 29.25 -12.86 -18.87
CA ARG A 21 27.96 -13.33 -19.37
C ARG A 21 27.78 -12.89 -20.82
N GLY A 22 27.18 -13.74 -21.64
CA GLY A 22 27.03 -13.51 -23.07
C GLY A 22 25.85 -14.29 -23.65
N GLU A 23 26.10 -15.05 -24.71
CA GLU A 23 25.08 -15.78 -25.46
C GLU A 23 24.22 -16.70 -24.58
N GLU A 24 24.81 -17.33 -23.57
CA GLU A 24 24.14 -18.30 -22.69
C GLU A 24 22.97 -17.71 -21.89
N VAL A 25 23.02 -16.41 -21.58
CA VAL A 25 21.93 -15.73 -20.87
C VAL A 25 20.88 -15.12 -21.82
N MET A 26 21.17 -15.10 -23.12
CA MET A 26 20.32 -14.53 -24.17
C MET A 26 19.69 -15.60 -25.09
N GLN A 27 19.77 -16.89 -24.72
CA GLN A 27 19.25 -17.99 -25.55
C GLN A 27 17.77 -17.87 -25.90
N LYS A 28 16.98 -17.32 -24.98
CA LYS A 28 15.52 -17.15 -25.15
C LYS A 28 15.11 -15.82 -25.80
N ILE A 29 16.09 -15.05 -26.28
CA ILE A 29 15.84 -13.71 -26.84
C ILE A 29 16.11 -13.78 -28.34
N ASP A 30 15.10 -13.39 -29.12
CA ASP A 30 15.20 -13.26 -30.55
C ASP A 30 15.43 -11.79 -30.92
N PHE A 31 16.48 -11.51 -31.70
CA PHE A 31 16.77 -10.19 -32.21
C PHE A 31 16.22 -10.04 -33.64
N LEU A 32 15.55 -8.93 -33.87
CA LEU A 32 15.06 -8.57 -35.20
C LEU A 32 15.79 -7.29 -35.68
N PRO A 33 16.60 -7.34 -36.70
CA PRO A 33 16.95 -8.47 -37.59
C PRO A 33 17.90 -9.50 -36.97
N GLY A 34 17.87 -10.75 -37.45
CA GLY A 34 18.50 -11.94 -36.88
C GLY A 34 20.03 -12.00 -36.85
N ASP A 35 20.74 -11.00 -37.45
CA ASP A 35 22.21 -11.04 -37.61
C ASP A 35 22.99 -10.39 -36.46
N ILE A 36 22.32 -10.09 -35.34
CA ILE A 36 22.96 -9.46 -34.19
C ILE A 36 23.72 -10.51 -33.38
N LYS A 37 25.04 -10.31 -33.22
CA LYS A 37 25.88 -11.18 -32.39
C LYS A 37 25.52 -11.01 -30.93
N LYS A 38 25.09 -12.08 -30.29
CA LYS A 38 24.74 -12.14 -28.84
C LYS A 38 26.02 -12.16 -27.98
N ASP A 39 26.64 -11.04 -27.78
CA ASP A 39 27.85 -10.91 -26.96
C ASP A 39 27.60 -10.27 -25.58
N SER A 40 28.65 -10.21 -24.77
CA SER A 40 28.58 -9.68 -23.41
C SER A 40 28.17 -8.20 -23.33
N MET A 41 28.33 -7.42 -24.39
CA MET A 41 27.96 -6.00 -24.43
C MET A 41 26.45 -5.83 -24.46
N LEU A 42 25.70 -6.81 -24.98
CA LEU A 42 24.23 -6.78 -25.06
C LEU A 42 23.55 -7.26 -23.79
N VAL A 43 24.25 -7.91 -22.87
CA VAL A 43 23.63 -8.45 -21.63
C VAL A 43 22.98 -7.35 -20.80
N THR A 44 23.65 -6.23 -20.59
CA THR A 44 23.10 -5.11 -19.80
C THR A 44 21.94 -4.41 -20.51
N PRO A 45 22.04 -3.99 -21.77
CA PRO A 45 20.90 -3.39 -22.50
C PRO A 45 19.67 -4.29 -22.54
N VAL A 46 19.88 -5.58 -22.82
CA VAL A 46 18.79 -6.57 -22.85
C VAL A 46 18.17 -6.74 -21.46
N GLY A 47 18.99 -6.83 -20.42
CA GLY A 47 18.50 -6.91 -19.03
C GLY A 47 17.65 -5.69 -18.63
N ILE A 48 18.04 -4.49 -19.04
CA ILE A 48 17.26 -3.26 -18.82
C ILE A 48 15.93 -3.34 -19.55
N CYS A 49 15.92 -3.76 -20.82
CA CYS A 49 14.68 -3.90 -21.60
C CYS A 49 13.74 -4.94 -21.00
N LEU A 50 14.24 -6.09 -20.57
CA LEU A 50 13.43 -7.13 -19.92
C LEU A 50 12.85 -6.63 -18.59
N ASN A 51 13.67 -5.99 -17.78
CA ASN A 51 13.21 -5.43 -16.50
C ASN A 51 12.12 -4.37 -16.72
N TYR A 52 12.30 -3.47 -17.70
CA TYR A 52 11.29 -2.48 -18.04
C TYR A 52 9.98 -3.14 -18.51
N TYR A 53 10.08 -4.17 -19.36
CA TYR A 53 8.93 -4.91 -19.86
C TYR A 53 8.19 -5.65 -18.73
N GLU A 54 8.92 -6.32 -17.86
CA GLU A 54 8.34 -6.99 -16.68
C GLU A 54 7.67 -6.00 -15.73
N GLN A 55 8.33 -4.88 -15.44
CA GLN A 55 7.73 -3.83 -14.59
C GLN A 55 6.50 -3.18 -15.21
N SER A 56 6.50 -2.95 -16.53
CA SER A 56 5.34 -2.35 -17.19
C SER A 56 4.12 -3.27 -17.23
N ASN A 57 4.35 -4.58 -17.21
CA ASN A 57 3.28 -5.58 -17.18
C ASN A 57 2.74 -5.86 -15.76
N ASN A 58 3.46 -5.40 -14.72
CA ASN A 58 3.05 -5.59 -13.33
C ASN A 58 2.21 -4.43 -12.79
N PHE A 59 1.68 -3.57 -13.64
CA PHE A 59 0.75 -2.53 -13.22
C PHE A 59 -0.68 -2.89 -13.63
N VAL A 60 -1.58 -2.71 -12.68
CA VAL A 60 -3.02 -2.76 -12.91
C VAL A 60 -3.64 -1.41 -12.64
N PHE A 61 -4.79 -1.17 -13.24
CA PHE A 61 -5.58 0.02 -12.99
C PHE A 61 -6.89 -0.40 -12.34
N VAL A 62 -7.28 0.33 -11.31
CA VAL A 62 -8.60 0.24 -10.68
C VAL A 62 -9.27 1.60 -10.73
N THR A 63 -10.56 1.64 -10.53
CA THR A 63 -11.30 2.90 -10.39
C THR A 63 -11.70 3.07 -8.94
N LEU A 64 -11.22 4.13 -8.28
CA LEU A 64 -11.55 4.46 -6.90
C LEU A 64 -12.31 5.79 -6.86
N ASN A 65 -13.54 5.77 -6.36
CA ASN A 65 -14.44 6.93 -6.31
C ASN A 65 -14.57 7.68 -7.66
N GLY A 66 -14.46 6.93 -8.78
CA GLY A 66 -14.51 7.49 -10.13
C GLY A 66 -13.16 7.90 -10.71
N GLU A 67 -12.09 7.92 -9.95
CA GLU A 67 -10.73 8.21 -10.39
C GLU A 67 -9.95 6.96 -10.73
N ARG A 68 -9.12 7.02 -11.77
CA ARG A 68 -8.30 5.90 -12.20
C ARG A 68 -7.00 5.87 -11.42
N VAL A 69 -6.80 4.82 -10.63
CA VAL A 69 -5.61 4.60 -9.79
C VAL A 69 -4.73 3.51 -10.42
N LYS A 70 -3.42 3.79 -10.54
CA LYS A 70 -2.42 2.85 -11.02
C LYS A 70 -1.76 2.15 -9.83
N LEU A 71 -1.81 0.82 -9.79
CA LEU A 71 -1.24 0.00 -8.73
C LEU A 71 -0.16 -0.93 -9.27
N TYR A 72 0.87 -1.19 -8.47
CA TYR A 72 1.85 -2.23 -8.77
C TYR A 72 1.29 -3.58 -8.31
N ASP A 73 1.08 -4.49 -9.26
CA ASP A 73 0.54 -5.83 -8.97
C ASP A 73 1.62 -6.74 -8.39
N ASN A 74 1.50 -7.03 -7.13
CA ASN A 74 2.31 -7.99 -6.39
C ASN A 74 1.58 -9.33 -6.18
N ASN A 75 0.50 -9.58 -6.91
CA ASN A 75 -0.42 -10.72 -6.78
C ASN A 75 -1.15 -10.80 -5.41
N LYS A 76 -1.14 -9.74 -4.62
CA LYS A 76 -1.78 -9.65 -3.29
C LYS A 76 -2.46 -8.31 -3.06
N LEU A 77 -2.87 -7.64 -4.14
CA LEU A 77 -3.55 -6.35 -4.03
C LEU A 77 -4.87 -6.47 -3.28
N ALA A 78 -5.11 -5.53 -2.39
CA ALA A 78 -6.36 -5.35 -1.65
C ALA A 78 -6.85 -3.90 -1.76
N VAL A 79 -8.08 -3.65 -1.32
CA VAL A 79 -8.68 -2.31 -1.31
C VAL A 79 -7.79 -1.29 -0.60
N VAL A 80 -7.11 -1.68 0.49
CA VAL A 80 -6.20 -0.81 1.23
C VAL A 80 -5.05 -0.28 0.38
N ASP A 81 -4.53 -1.09 -0.57
CA ASP A 81 -3.44 -0.65 -1.46
C ASP A 81 -3.91 0.46 -2.40
N ALA A 82 -5.16 0.36 -2.90
CA ALA A 82 -5.77 1.41 -3.71
C ALA A 82 -6.03 2.68 -2.89
N ALA A 83 -6.48 2.55 -1.64
CA ALA A 83 -6.72 3.67 -0.76
C ALA A 83 -5.42 4.42 -0.41
N ILE A 84 -4.33 3.69 -0.12
CA ILE A 84 -3.00 4.28 0.14
C ILE A 84 -2.48 5.00 -1.10
N GLN A 85 -2.57 4.37 -2.29
CA GLN A 85 -2.09 4.96 -3.54
C GLN A 85 -2.88 6.22 -3.94
N ALA A 86 -4.17 6.29 -3.56
CA ALA A 86 -5.02 7.46 -3.76
C ALA A 86 -4.91 8.49 -2.61
N GLU A 87 -3.96 8.29 -1.69
CA GLU A 87 -3.69 9.18 -0.56
C GLU A 87 -4.91 9.42 0.35
N ILE A 88 -5.81 8.43 0.46
CA ILE A 88 -6.95 8.51 1.37
C ILE A 88 -6.43 8.50 2.81
N PRO A 89 -6.75 9.52 3.62
CA PRO A 89 -6.27 9.59 4.98
C PRO A 89 -6.87 8.48 5.87
N ASN A 90 -6.13 8.02 6.86
CA ASN A 90 -6.58 6.96 7.76
C ASN A 90 -7.89 7.30 8.48
N ASP A 91 -8.11 8.58 8.77
CA ASP A 91 -9.36 9.03 9.42
C ASP A 91 -10.58 8.91 8.52
N ALA A 92 -10.40 8.88 7.20
CA ALA A 92 -11.49 8.62 6.26
C ALA A 92 -11.87 7.13 6.21
N LEU A 93 -10.94 6.24 6.56
CA LEU A 93 -11.17 4.79 6.59
C LEU A 93 -11.63 4.29 7.97
N PHE A 94 -11.10 4.89 9.04
CA PHE A 94 -11.35 4.42 10.41
C PHE A 94 -12.04 5.50 11.24
N PRO A 95 -13.18 5.19 11.88
CA PRO A 95 -13.95 6.17 12.63
C PRO A 95 -13.18 6.65 13.85
N LYS A 96 -13.11 7.95 14.02
CA LYS A 96 -12.58 8.57 15.24
C LYS A 96 -13.64 8.62 16.32
N ARG A 97 -13.21 8.49 17.58
CA ARG A 97 -14.05 8.77 18.72
C ARG A 97 -14.10 10.30 18.93
N GLY A 98 -15.27 10.80 19.30
CA GLY A 98 -15.43 12.20 19.71
C GLY A 98 -14.56 12.52 20.94
N GLU A 99 -14.30 13.80 21.15
CA GLU A 99 -13.47 14.26 22.27
C GLU A 99 -14.05 13.80 23.60
N SER A 100 -13.16 13.38 24.51
CA SER A 100 -13.51 12.96 25.85
C SER A 100 -13.57 14.17 26.79
N LEU A 101 -14.58 14.22 27.65
CA LEU A 101 -14.71 15.23 28.66
C LEU A 101 -14.10 14.74 29.99
N THR A 102 -13.09 15.45 30.48
CA THR A 102 -12.50 15.19 31.80
C THR A 102 -12.84 16.34 32.76
N PHE A 103 -13.40 16.00 33.92
CA PHE A 103 -13.74 16.99 34.92
C PHE A 103 -13.58 16.39 36.33
N THR A 104 -13.47 17.27 37.33
CA THR A 104 -13.40 16.88 38.76
C THR A 104 -14.75 17.12 39.41
N PHE A 105 -15.30 16.10 40.02
CA PHE A 105 -16.55 16.19 40.81
C PHE A 105 -16.34 15.54 42.18
N ASN A 106 -16.67 16.28 43.25
CA ASN A 106 -16.44 15.88 44.66
C ASN A 106 -15.00 15.40 44.91
N GLY A 107 -14.00 16.13 44.37
CA GLY A 107 -12.59 15.79 44.52
C GLY A 107 -12.12 14.55 43.73
N LYS A 108 -13.00 13.90 42.98
CA LYS A 108 -12.67 12.76 42.12
C LYS A 108 -12.68 13.16 40.65
N GLN A 109 -11.64 12.76 39.94
CA GLN A 109 -11.57 12.96 38.49
C GLN A 109 -12.47 11.97 37.78
N LYS A 110 -13.34 12.47 36.91
CA LYS A 110 -14.23 11.67 36.06
C LYS A 110 -13.88 11.90 34.58
N LEU A 111 -13.92 10.82 33.79
CA LEU A 111 -13.70 10.82 32.35
C LEU A 111 -14.95 10.29 31.66
N ILE A 112 -15.54 11.07 30.80
CA ILE A 112 -16.62 10.64 29.91
C ILE A 112 -16.05 10.60 28.48
N ARG A 113 -16.20 9.47 27.85
CA ARG A 113 -15.71 9.27 26.47
C ARG A 113 -16.77 9.74 25.48
N GLY A 114 -16.33 10.47 24.45
CA GLY A 114 -17.19 10.80 23.32
C GLY A 114 -17.72 9.56 22.59
N GLU A 115 -18.73 9.73 21.80
CA GLU A 115 -19.31 8.66 20.99
C GLU A 115 -18.32 8.23 19.89
N ARG A 116 -18.51 7.01 19.38
CA ARG A 116 -17.72 6.52 18.23
C ARG A 116 -18.40 6.97 16.94
N GLY A 117 -17.62 7.44 15.99
CA GLY A 117 -18.10 7.73 14.64
C GLY A 117 -18.53 6.47 13.89
N GLU A 118 -19.17 6.66 12.75
CA GLU A 118 -19.56 5.59 11.84
C GLU A 118 -18.34 5.13 11.02
N SER A 119 -18.23 3.82 10.79
CA SER A 119 -17.17 3.24 9.98
C SER A 119 -17.35 3.61 8.51
N ALA A 120 -16.25 3.66 7.76
CA ALA A 120 -16.30 3.80 6.32
C ALA A 120 -17.12 2.67 5.69
N VAL A 121 -17.86 2.98 4.64
CA VAL A 121 -18.57 1.99 3.83
C VAL A 121 -17.77 1.80 2.55
N ILE A 122 -17.36 0.55 2.30
CA ILE A 122 -16.57 0.17 1.13
C ILE A 122 -17.40 -0.74 0.26
N LEU A 123 -17.46 -0.42 -1.04
CA LEU A 123 -18.09 -1.25 -2.05
C LEU A 123 -17.04 -1.62 -3.11
N LEU A 124 -16.99 -2.89 -3.46
CA LEU A 124 -16.19 -3.42 -4.57
C LEU A 124 -17.14 -3.91 -5.65
N ASN A 125 -17.12 -3.29 -6.82
CA ASN A 125 -18.03 -3.58 -7.94
C ASN A 125 -19.52 -3.50 -7.56
N GLY A 126 -19.86 -2.64 -6.59
CA GLY A 126 -21.22 -2.46 -6.07
C GLY A 126 -21.59 -3.38 -4.92
N GLU A 127 -20.76 -4.35 -4.55
CA GLU A 127 -20.97 -5.25 -3.42
C GLU A 127 -20.22 -4.79 -2.16
N PRO A 128 -20.79 -4.98 -0.95
CA PRO A 128 -20.11 -4.64 0.28
C PRO A 128 -18.76 -5.37 0.41
N ALA A 129 -17.73 -4.64 0.76
CA ALA A 129 -16.37 -5.14 0.88
C ALA A 129 -15.66 -4.59 2.13
N ASP A 130 -14.50 -5.13 2.42
CA ASP A 130 -13.60 -4.70 3.49
C ASP A 130 -12.29 -4.16 2.91
N ILE A 131 -11.53 -3.41 3.72
CA ILE A 131 -10.22 -2.86 3.32
C ILE A 131 -9.22 -3.95 2.90
N HIS A 132 -9.38 -5.18 3.38
CA HIS A 132 -8.54 -6.33 3.05
C HIS A 132 -9.08 -7.18 1.91
N THR A 133 -10.23 -6.81 1.32
CA THR A 133 -10.80 -7.54 0.19
C THR A 133 -9.86 -7.49 -1.00
N PRO A 134 -9.48 -8.65 -1.58
CA PRO A 134 -8.60 -8.71 -2.73
C PRO A 134 -9.21 -8.00 -3.94
N ILE A 135 -8.39 -7.26 -4.67
CA ILE A 135 -8.78 -6.53 -5.88
C ILE A 135 -7.98 -6.96 -7.10
N ARG A 136 -8.51 -6.71 -8.27
CA ARG A 136 -7.91 -7.01 -9.56
C ARG A 136 -7.96 -5.80 -10.50
N GLY A 137 -7.25 -5.89 -11.60
CA GLY A 137 -7.33 -4.88 -12.64
C GLY A 137 -8.76 -4.65 -13.14
N ASN A 138 -9.11 -3.39 -13.36
CA ASN A 138 -10.42 -2.87 -13.76
C ASN A 138 -11.54 -2.95 -12.70
N ASP A 139 -11.25 -3.33 -11.46
CA ASP A 139 -12.22 -3.27 -10.38
C ASP A 139 -12.62 -1.81 -10.08
N ARG A 140 -13.88 -1.65 -9.66
CA ARG A 140 -14.44 -0.38 -9.22
C ARG A 140 -14.62 -0.41 -7.71
N ILE A 141 -13.97 0.52 -7.03
CA ILE A 141 -14.00 0.67 -5.59
C ILE A 141 -14.69 1.99 -5.26
N GLU A 142 -15.66 1.93 -4.37
CA GLU A 142 -16.33 3.10 -3.83
C GLU A 142 -16.11 3.12 -2.31
N ILE A 143 -15.54 4.20 -1.80
CA ILE A 143 -15.30 4.41 -0.37
C ILE A 143 -16.07 5.65 0.05
N LYS A 144 -17.08 5.45 0.90
CA LYS A 144 -17.73 6.52 1.66
C LYS A 144 -16.99 6.65 2.97
N GLU A 145 -16.47 7.82 3.24
CA GLU A 145 -15.62 8.09 4.39
C GLU A 145 -16.30 7.81 5.72
N SER A 146 -15.51 7.42 6.71
CA SER A 146 -15.93 7.32 8.10
C SER A 146 -16.23 8.71 8.69
N THR A 147 -16.96 8.74 9.78
CA THR A 147 -17.28 9.99 10.46
C THR A 147 -16.54 10.11 11.79
N ALA A 148 -16.34 11.33 12.27
CA ALA A 148 -15.95 11.57 13.64
C ALA A 148 -17.17 11.41 14.57
N GLY A 149 -16.96 10.83 15.73
CA GLY A 149 -18.00 10.72 16.76
C GLY A 149 -18.30 12.06 17.43
N VAL A 150 -19.44 12.12 18.10
CA VAL A 150 -19.86 13.32 18.83
C VAL A 150 -19.02 13.48 20.09
N PRO A 151 -18.53 14.69 20.41
CA PRO A 151 -17.85 14.96 21.68
C PRO A 151 -18.70 14.59 22.89
N ALA A 152 -18.06 14.20 23.99
CA ALA A 152 -18.74 13.92 25.22
C ALA A 152 -19.40 15.18 25.81
N VAL A 153 -20.67 15.10 26.09
CA VAL A 153 -21.43 16.14 26.80
C VAL A 153 -21.99 15.54 28.06
N MET A 154 -21.94 16.25 29.18
CA MET A 154 -22.52 15.83 30.44
C MET A 154 -23.36 16.96 31.04
N GLU A 155 -24.61 16.65 31.33
CA GLU A 155 -25.47 17.50 32.13
C GLU A 155 -25.29 17.15 33.61
N LEU A 156 -25.04 18.15 34.44
CA LEU A 156 -24.83 17.96 35.91
C LEU A 156 -25.99 17.20 36.57
N GLY A 157 -27.22 17.44 36.16
CA GLY A 157 -28.40 16.74 36.67
C GLY A 157 -28.47 15.24 36.38
N LYS A 158 -27.66 14.75 35.43
CA LYS A 158 -27.56 13.31 35.12
C LYS A 158 -26.48 12.57 35.91
N LEU A 159 -25.72 13.29 36.74
CA LEU A 159 -24.76 12.67 37.65
C LEU A 159 -25.55 12.07 38.84
N ALA A 160 -25.51 10.75 38.98
CA ALA A 160 -26.23 10.04 40.06
C ALA A 160 -25.90 10.57 41.47
N GLU A 161 -24.69 11.11 41.64
CA GLU A 161 -24.22 11.70 42.88
C GLU A 161 -24.73 13.13 43.12
N TYR A 162 -25.22 13.83 42.10
CA TYR A 162 -25.78 15.18 42.21
C TYR A 162 -27.15 15.17 42.85
N ASN A 163 -27.91 14.09 42.68
CA ASN A 163 -29.26 13.95 43.24
C ASN A 163 -29.29 13.53 44.75
N GLN A 164 -28.12 13.24 45.35
CA GLN A 164 -28.03 12.79 46.75
C GLN A 164 -27.78 13.93 47.75
N GLU A 165 -27.49 15.15 47.28
CA GLU A 165 -27.18 16.29 48.17
C GLU A 165 -28.33 17.32 48.32
N ILE A 166 -29.52 17.02 47.82
CA ILE A 166 -30.70 17.88 48.04
C ILE A 166 -31.63 17.21 49.04
N HIS A 167 -31.28 17.35 50.28
CA HIS A 167 -32.18 17.18 51.44
C HIS A 167 -32.05 18.35 52.41
#